data_edfca00e5dee9cced092f0dbccbf0974
#
_entry.id   edfca00e5dee9cced092f0dbccbf0974
#
_cell.length_a   1.000
_cell.length_b   1.000
_cell.length_c   1.000
_cell.angle_alpha   90.00
_cell.angle_beta   90.00
_cell.angle_gamma   90.00
#
_symmetry.space_group_name_H-M   'P 1'
#
loop_
_entity.id
_entity.type
_entity.pdbx_description
1 polymer ?
#
loop_
_entity_poly.entity_id
_entity_poly.type
_entity_poly.pdbx_seq_one_letter_code
_entity_poly.pdbx_strand_id
1 'polypeptide(L)'
;MPLRGRPGRVKCARMHREPLLQLIDRYVERHPGEADTGRRVKDFVVRNVDCFQRSLEAGHITGSAWIVDASGKRTLLTNHAKLNLWLQPGGHADGESDVLSVAMQECLEETGLKDLKAVTSEIFDLDVHGIPERKGEPSHFHYDIRFLLQAGEDEEYVVTDESHDLAWVDMGFLEDYTLEWSMRRMRDKAIRHFS
;
A
#
# COMPACT_ATOMS: atom_id res chain seq x y z
N MET A 1 -28.39 6.49 37.68
CA MET A 1 -27.09 7.15 37.54
C MET A 1 -26.49 6.74 36.21
N PRO A 2 -26.26 7.64 35.24
CA PRO A 2 -25.63 7.28 33.97
C PRO A 2 -24.11 7.21 34.17
N LEU A 3 -23.51 6.11 33.73
CA LEU A 3 -22.06 5.90 33.71
C LEU A 3 -21.41 6.91 32.73
N ARG A 4 -20.67 7.84 33.29
CA ARG A 4 -19.84 8.79 32.50
C ARG A 4 -18.72 7.99 31.81
N GLY A 5 -18.78 7.88 30.49
CA GLY A 5 -17.71 7.31 29.69
C GLY A 5 -16.38 8.06 29.92
N ARG A 6 -15.29 7.34 30.14
CA ARG A 6 -13.94 7.90 30.41
C ARG A 6 -13.43 8.62 29.14
N PRO A 7 -13.16 9.95 29.20
CA PRO A 7 -12.72 10.72 28.04
C PRO A 7 -11.31 10.36 27.49
N GLY A 8 -10.53 9.55 28.21
CA GLY A 8 -9.17 9.19 27.82
C GLY A 8 -9.08 8.14 26.69
N ARG A 9 -10.05 7.24 26.58
CA ARG A 9 -10.04 6.16 25.58
C ARG A 9 -10.29 6.65 24.16
N VAL A 10 -11.14 7.66 23.99
CA VAL A 10 -11.48 8.25 22.69
C VAL A 10 -10.33 9.10 22.12
N LYS A 11 -9.59 9.82 22.97
CA LYS A 11 -8.40 10.59 22.56
C LYS A 11 -7.26 9.70 22.08
N CYS A 12 -6.98 8.59 22.78
CA CYS A 12 -5.93 7.65 22.43
C CYS A 12 -6.25 6.93 21.10
N ALA A 13 -7.50 6.51 20.91
CA ALA A 13 -7.97 5.83 19.71
C ALA A 13 -7.96 6.71 18.44
N ARG A 14 -7.93 8.04 18.57
CA ARG A 14 -7.81 8.97 17.45
C ARG A 14 -6.34 9.28 17.13
N MET A 15 -5.47 9.28 18.11
CA MET A 15 -4.07 9.72 17.97
C MET A 15 -3.27 8.84 17.01
N HIS A 16 -3.47 7.51 17.03
CA HIS A 16 -2.70 6.60 16.17
C HIS A 16 -3.10 6.64 14.69
N ARG A 17 -4.30 7.15 14.35
CA ARG A 17 -4.80 7.30 12.96
C ARG A 17 -4.52 8.69 12.37
N GLU A 18 -4.23 9.66 13.21
CA GLU A 18 -4.06 11.05 12.79
C GLU A 18 -2.96 11.24 11.75
N PRO A 19 -1.77 10.60 11.85
CA PRO A 19 -0.74 10.71 10.82
C PRO A 19 -1.22 10.25 9.44
N LEU A 20 -1.92 9.10 9.38
CA LEU A 20 -2.46 8.60 8.12
C LEU A 20 -3.54 9.55 7.54
N LEU A 21 -4.42 10.09 8.38
CA LEU A 21 -5.44 11.04 7.93
C LEU A 21 -4.81 12.29 7.31
N GLN A 22 -3.74 12.82 7.90
CA GLN A 22 -3.01 13.95 7.35
C GLN A 22 -2.32 13.62 6.02
N LEU A 23 -1.76 12.42 5.89
CA LEU A 23 -1.17 11.95 4.63
C LEU A 23 -2.24 11.86 3.53
N ILE A 24 -3.43 11.32 3.84
CA ILE A 24 -4.54 11.24 2.89
C ILE A 24 -5.01 12.64 2.46
N ASP A 25 -5.11 13.60 3.38
CA ASP A 25 -5.51 14.97 3.05
C ASP A 25 -4.52 15.63 2.08
N ARG A 26 -3.21 15.52 2.36
CA ARG A 26 -2.18 16.02 1.44
C ARG A 26 -2.16 15.30 0.10
N TYR A 27 -2.47 14.00 0.09
CA TYR A 27 -2.60 13.25 -1.16
C TYR A 27 -3.74 13.78 -2.03
N VAL A 28 -4.92 13.99 -1.46
CA VAL A 28 -6.11 14.52 -2.17
C VAL A 28 -5.84 15.92 -2.71
N GLU A 29 -5.15 16.76 -1.96
CA GLU A 29 -4.75 18.11 -2.42
C GLU A 29 -3.84 18.06 -3.65
N ARG A 30 -2.89 17.10 -3.69
CA ARG A 30 -1.96 16.92 -4.82
C ARG A 30 -2.59 16.19 -6.01
N HIS A 31 -3.60 15.36 -5.77
CA HIS A 31 -4.26 14.53 -6.77
C HIS A 31 -5.78 14.72 -6.79
N PRO A 32 -6.29 15.92 -7.16
CA PRO A 32 -7.73 16.21 -7.10
C PRO A 32 -8.59 15.28 -7.97
N GLY A 33 -8.02 14.71 -9.03
CA GLY A 33 -8.68 13.70 -9.88
C GLY A 33 -8.92 12.35 -9.17
N GLU A 34 -8.26 12.10 -8.03
CA GLU A 34 -8.38 10.89 -7.22
C GLU A 34 -9.07 11.15 -5.86
N ALA A 35 -9.70 12.32 -5.72
CA ALA A 35 -10.35 12.74 -4.47
C ALA A 35 -11.45 11.80 -3.99
N ASP A 36 -12.13 11.08 -4.88
CA ASP A 36 -13.16 10.10 -4.51
C ASP A 36 -12.54 8.90 -3.78
N THR A 37 -11.45 8.36 -4.28
CA THR A 37 -10.70 7.29 -3.62
C THR A 37 -10.16 7.76 -2.27
N GLY A 38 -9.55 8.96 -2.24
CA GLY A 38 -9.04 9.54 -0.99
C GLY A 38 -10.14 9.73 0.07
N ARG A 39 -11.31 10.22 -0.31
CA ARG A 39 -12.48 10.34 0.59
C ARG A 39 -12.93 8.97 1.11
N ARG A 40 -13.01 7.96 0.24
CA ARG A 40 -13.40 6.60 0.63
C ARG A 40 -12.45 6.01 1.66
N VAL A 41 -11.13 6.14 1.46
CA VAL A 41 -10.10 5.71 2.42
C VAL A 41 -10.22 6.49 3.73
N LYS A 42 -10.32 7.82 3.65
CA LYS A 42 -10.46 8.69 4.83
C LYS A 42 -11.69 8.34 5.67
N ASP A 43 -12.84 8.17 5.03
CA ASP A 43 -14.09 7.80 5.69
C ASP A 43 -13.97 6.46 6.41
N PHE A 44 -13.31 5.48 5.78
CA PHE A 44 -13.05 4.19 6.41
C PHE A 44 -12.17 4.33 7.65
N VAL A 45 -11.04 5.03 7.56
CA VAL A 45 -10.11 5.27 8.69
C VAL A 45 -10.80 6.03 9.83
N VAL A 46 -11.64 7.03 9.52
CA VAL A 46 -12.38 7.80 10.54
C VAL A 46 -13.38 6.94 11.27
N ARG A 47 -14.13 6.08 10.57
CA ARG A 47 -15.22 5.28 11.14
C ARG A 47 -14.74 4.05 11.90
N ASN A 48 -13.56 3.53 11.58
CA ASN A 48 -13.07 2.26 12.12
C ASN A 48 -11.82 2.49 12.97
N VAL A 49 -11.94 2.32 14.30
CA VAL A 49 -10.82 2.49 15.22
C VAL A 49 -9.76 1.42 15.01
N ASP A 50 -10.17 0.23 14.60
CA ASP A 50 -9.33 -0.94 14.37
C ASP A 50 -8.98 -1.14 12.88
N CYS A 51 -8.98 -0.03 12.09
CA CYS A 51 -8.78 -0.08 10.64
C CYS A 51 -7.44 -0.71 10.19
N PHE A 52 -6.45 -0.79 11.08
CA PHE A 52 -5.16 -1.44 10.82
C PHE A 52 -5.17 -2.95 11.11
N GLN A 53 -6.25 -3.48 11.72
CA GLN A 53 -6.32 -4.90 12.10
C GLN A 53 -6.99 -5.72 11.00
N ARG A 54 -6.35 -6.79 10.53
CA ARG A 54 -6.95 -7.72 9.57
C ARG A 54 -8.19 -8.46 10.09
N SER A 55 -8.42 -8.48 11.39
CA SER A 55 -9.62 -9.04 12.01
C SER A 55 -10.87 -8.18 11.81
N LEU A 56 -10.78 -6.97 11.27
CA LEU A 56 -11.91 -6.13 10.94
C LEU A 56 -12.57 -6.65 9.64
N GLU A 57 -13.73 -7.29 9.77
CA GLU A 57 -14.42 -7.98 8.67
C GLU A 57 -14.80 -7.06 7.49
N ALA A 58 -15.07 -5.78 7.75
CA ALA A 58 -15.42 -4.82 6.68
C ALA A 58 -14.24 -4.51 5.74
N GLY A 59 -13.01 -4.76 6.19
CA GLY A 59 -11.77 -4.46 5.49
C GLY A 59 -10.73 -3.86 6.42
N HIS A 60 -9.53 -3.65 5.91
CA HIS A 60 -8.41 -3.11 6.68
C HIS A 60 -7.39 -2.40 5.81
N ILE A 61 -6.51 -1.63 6.46
CA ILE A 61 -5.40 -0.94 5.79
C ILE A 61 -4.32 -1.94 5.43
N THR A 62 -3.81 -1.80 4.21
CA THR A 62 -2.60 -2.44 3.72
C THR A 62 -1.57 -1.38 3.33
N GLY A 63 -0.29 -1.74 3.40
CA GLY A 63 0.82 -0.91 2.95
C GLY A 63 1.58 -1.62 1.84
N SER A 64 1.70 -0.98 0.69
CA SER A 64 2.44 -1.52 -0.46
C SER A 64 3.30 -0.45 -1.12
N ALA A 65 4.16 -0.83 -2.06
CA ALA A 65 5.00 0.15 -2.70
C ALA A 65 5.25 -0.12 -4.19
N TRP A 66 5.33 0.98 -4.94
CA TRP A 66 5.93 1.00 -6.25
C TRP A 66 7.44 1.11 -6.08
N ILE A 67 8.17 0.01 -6.31
CA ILE A 67 9.62 -0.02 -6.18
C ILE A 67 10.23 0.28 -7.54
N VAL A 68 11.11 1.28 -7.60
CA VAL A 68 11.90 1.57 -8.80
C VAL A 68 13.35 1.22 -8.60
N ASP A 69 14.04 0.91 -9.70
CA ASP A 69 15.49 0.73 -9.71
C ASP A 69 16.24 2.05 -9.47
N ALA A 70 17.55 2.00 -9.31
CA ALA A 70 18.39 3.19 -9.11
C ALA A 70 18.24 4.23 -10.23
N SER A 71 17.92 3.80 -11.45
CA SER A 71 17.72 4.68 -12.61
C SER A 71 16.31 5.30 -12.68
N GLY A 72 15.34 4.79 -11.93
CA GLY A 72 13.94 5.19 -11.99
C GLY A 72 13.21 4.75 -13.27
N LYS A 73 13.74 3.78 -14.03
CA LYS A 73 13.17 3.34 -15.32
C LYS A 73 12.46 2.01 -15.26
N ARG A 74 12.84 1.14 -14.34
CA ARG A 74 12.22 -0.18 -14.12
C ARG A 74 11.50 -0.20 -12.78
N THR A 75 10.50 -1.03 -12.69
CA THR A 75 9.80 -1.34 -11.44
C THR A 75 9.94 -2.82 -11.10
N LEU A 76 10.04 -3.15 -9.81
CA LEU A 76 10.01 -4.54 -9.36
C LEU A 76 8.56 -4.96 -9.12
N LEU A 77 8.16 -6.03 -9.80
CA LEU A 77 6.86 -6.65 -9.62
C LEU A 77 6.99 -8.06 -9.04
N THR A 78 5.97 -8.47 -8.30
CA THR A 78 5.81 -9.84 -7.81
C THR A 78 4.67 -10.54 -8.57
N ASN A 79 4.92 -11.77 -9.02
CA ASN A 79 3.87 -12.67 -9.50
C ASN A 79 3.24 -13.35 -8.28
N HIS A 80 2.20 -12.74 -7.75
CA HIS A 80 1.58 -13.12 -6.49
C HIS A 80 1.01 -14.55 -6.53
N ALA A 81 1.53 -15.46 -5.70
CA ALA A 81 1.22 -16.90 -5.75
C ALA A 81 -0.27 -17.24 -5.64
N LYS A 82 -1.05 -16.49 -4.84
CA LYS A 82 -2.49 -16.75 -4.65
C LYS A 82 -3.36 -16.17 -5.75
N LEU A 83 -2.94 -15.04 -6.38
CA LEU A 83 -3.74 -14.31 -7.36
C LEU A 83 -3.33 -14.65 -8.80
N ASN A 84 -2.12 -15.12 -8.99
CA ASN A 84 -1.50 -15.35 -10.30
C ASN A 84 -1.54 -14.08 -11.18
N LEU A 85 -1.24 -12.95 -10.55
CA LEU A 85 -1.19 -11.62 -11.16
C LEU A 85 0.15 -10.96 -10.82
N TRP A 86 0.67 -10.19 -11.75
CA TRP A 86 1.83 -9.33 -11.51
C TRP A 86 1.37 -8.02 -10.87
N LEU A 87 1.83 -7.79 -9.64
CA LEU A 87 1.44 -6.67 -8.81
C LEU A 87 2.67 -6.06 -8.11
N GLN A 88 2.46 -4.92 -7.46
CA GLN A 88 3.43 -4.36 -6.54
C GLN A 88 3.53 -5.20 -5.25
N PRO A 89 4.69 -5.31 -4.61
CA PRO A 89 4.83 -5.94 -3.30
C PRO A 89 4.18 -5.11 -2.19
N GLY A 90 3.77 -5.78 -1.11
CA GLY A 90 3.14 -5.17 0.07
C GLY A 90 2.19 -6.10 0.79
N GLY A 91 1.80 -5.72 2.01
CA GLY A 91 1.00 -6.58 2.89
C GLY A 91 0.15 -5.84 3.90
N HIS A 92 -0.26 -6.57 4.94
CA HIS A 92 -1.20 -6.09 5.95
C HIS A 92 -0.53 -5.23 7.01
N ALA A 93 -1.24 -4.21 7.48
CA ALA A 93 -0.74 -3.35 8.55
C ALA A 93 -0.65 -4.07 9.91
N ASP A 94 -1.52 -5.06 10.17
CA ASP A 94 -1.53 -5.91 11.38
C ASP A 94 -1.46 -5.16 12.70
N GLY A 95 -2.07 -3.99 12.73
CA GLY A 95 -2.11 -3.11 13.88
C GLY A 95 -1.05 -2.01 13.89
N GLU A 96 -0.05 -2.05 13.01
CA GLU A 96 0.91 -0.96 12.85
C GLU A 96 0.24 0.23 12.13
N SER A 97 0.39 1.40 12.72
CA SER A 97 -0.20 2.64 12.22
C SER A 97 0.72 3.47 11.33
N ASP A 98 2.02 3.20 11.36
CA ASP A 98 3.00 3.75 10.42
C ASP A 98 3.01 2.90 9.14
N VAL A 99 2.10 3.23 8.22
CA VAL A 99 1.89 2.44 6.99
C VAL A 99 3.09 2.52 6.04
N LEU A 100 3.92 3.56 6.12
CA LEU A 100 5.18 3.59 5.37
C LEU A 100 6.15 2.52 5.90
N SER A 101 6.26 2.39 7.22
CA SER A 101 7.07 1.32 7.82
C SER A 101 6.54 -0.06 7.45
N VAL A 102 5.22 -0.26 7.42
CA VAL A 102 4.59 -1.50 6.91
C VAL A 102 5.03 -1.76 5.47
N ALA A 103 4.81 -0.82 4.55
CA ALA A 103 5.17 -0.99 3.14
C ALA A 103 6.66 -1.31 2.95
N MET A 104 7.54 -0.63 3.72
CA MET A 104 8.99 -0.90 3.69
C MET A 104 9.32 -2.32 4.14
N GLN A 105 8.75 -2.76 5.27
CA GLN A 105 8.99 -4.09 5.84
C GLN A 105 8.50 -5.18 4.89
N GLU A 106 7.26 -5.11 4.44
CA GLU A 106 6.66 -6.07 3.52
C GLU A 106 7.47 -6.18 2.21
N CYS A 107 7.88 -5.03 1.65
CA CYS A 107 8.71 -5.03 0.45
C CYS A 107 10.06 -5.70 0.66
N LEU A 108 10.72 -5.48 1.81
CA LEU A 108 11.99 -6.14 2.15
C LEU A 108 11.81 -7.65 2.33
N GLU A 109 10.73 -8.07 3.01
CA GLU A 109 10.42 -9.47 3.26
C GLU A 109 10.06 -10.23 1.97
N GLU A 110 9.21 -9.64 1.11
CA GLU A 110 8.79 -10.27 -0.14
C GLU A 110 9.86 -10.30 -1.23
N THR A 111 10.76 -9.30 -1.25
CA THR A 111 11.71 -9.14 -2.35
C THR A 111 13.15 -9.53 -2.00
N GLY A 112 13.52 -9.50 -0.72
CA GLY A 112 14.89 -9.72 -0.28
C GLY A 112 15.88 -8.61 -0.67
N LEU A 113 15.41 -7.47 -1.20
CA LEU A 113 16.26 -6.32 -1.51
C LEU A 113 16.96 -5.81 -0.24
N LYS A 114 18.25 -5.46 -0.34
CA LYS A 114 19.05 -5.06 0.83
C LYS A 114 19.11 -3.55 1.08
N ASP A 115 18.99 -2.75 0.03
CA ASP A 115 19.04 -1.27 0.09
C ASP A 115 17.79 -0.70 -0.58
N LEU A 116 16.77 -0.44 0.23
CA LEU A 116 15.49 0.10 -0.21
C LEU A 116 15.21 1.38 0.57
N LYS A 117 14.89 2.46 -0.13
CA LYS A 117 14.65 3.78 0.48
C LYS A 117 13.33 4.37 0.00
N ALA A 118 12.60 5.01 0.91
CA ALA A 118 11.47 5.82 0.52
C ALA A 118 11.95 7.08 -0.22
N VAL A 119 11.43 7.30 -1.43
CA VAL A 119 11.70 8.52 -2.19
C VAL A 119 11.11 9.73 -1.48
N THR A 120 9.96 9.53 -0.84
CA THR A 120 9.29 10.52 0.02
C THR A 120 8.46 9.79 1.06
N SER A 121 8.16 10.44 2.18
CA SER A 121 7.21 9.93 3.18
C SER A 121 5.73 10.16 2.81
N GLU A 122 5.47 10.81 1.68
CA GLU A 122 4.11 11.09 1.21
C GLU A 122 3.50 9.88 0.50
N ILE A 123 2.17 9.76 0.56
CA ILE A 123 1.45 8.76 -0.21
C ILE A 123 1.67 8.99 -1.71
N PHE A 124 2.07 7.94 -2.40
CA PHE A 124 2.29 7.93 -3.84
C PHE A 124 1.00 7.59 -4.60
N ASP A 125 0.24 6.60 -4.10
CA ASP A 125 -1.01 6.17 -4.71
C ASP A 125 -1.98 5.63 -3.64
N LEU A 126 -3.27 5.67 -3.93
CA LEU A 126 -4.32 5.08 -3.10
C LEU A 126 -5.19 4.14 -3.94
N ASP A 127 -5.52 2.99 -3.37
CA ASP A 127 -6.45 2.06 -4.01
C ASP A 127 -7.42 1.46 -3.00
N VAL A 128 -8.61 1.07 -3.47
CA VAL A 128 -9.59 0.33 -2.67
C VAL A 128 -10.17 -0.78 -3.51
N HIS A 129 -9.80 -2.01 -3.22
CA HIS A 129 -10.23 -3.18 -3.96
C HIS A 129 -10.84 -4.25 -3.05
N GLY A 130 -11.76 -5.02 -3.62
CA GLY A 130 -12.42 -6.11 -2.92
C GLY A 130 -11.59 -7.38 -2.96
N ILE A 131 -11.48 -8.03 -1.80
CA ILE A 131 -10.94 -9.38 -1.67
C ILE A 131 -12.12 -10.35 -1.64
N PRO A 132 -12.21 -11.30 -2.57
CA PRO A 132 -13.30 -12.29 -2.57
C PRO A 132 -13.17 -13.25 -1.39
N GLU A 133 -14.29 -13.81 -0.95
CA GLU A 133 -14.31 -14.86 0.07
C GLU A 133 -13.39 -16.03 -0.31
N ARG A 134 -12.55 -16.45 0.63
CA ARG A 134 -11.62 -17.59 0.48
C ARG A 134 -11.47 -18.35 1.78
N LYS A 135 -11.57 -19.68 1.73
CA LYS A 135 -11.15 -20.63 2.80
C LYS A 135 -11.50 -20.21 4.23
N GLY A 136 -12.69 -19.64 4.43
CA GLY A 136 -13.17 -19.22 5.76
C GLY A 136 -12.87 -17.76 6.11
N GLU A 137 -12.25 -17.01 5.23
CA GLU A 137 -12.17 -15.55 5.32
C GLU A 137 -13.30 -14.93 4.51
N PRO A 138 -14.22 -14.15 5.11
CA PRO A 138 -15.30 -13.50 4.38
C PRO A 138 -14.76 -12.47 3.38
N SER A 139 -15.57 -12.14 2.37
CA SER A 139 -15.23 -11.07 1.44
C SER A 139 -15.08 -9.74 2.18
N HIS A 140 -14.03 -9.00 1.89
CA HIS A 140 -13.70 -7.73 2.55
C HIS A 140 -13.01 -6.77 1.59
N PHE A 141 -12.66 -5.56 2.07
CA PHE A 141 -11.92 -4.59 1.28
C PHE A 141 -10.50 -4.39 1.83
N HIS A 142 -9.53 -4.31 0.93
CA HIS A 142 -8.24 -3.71 1.22
C HIS A 142 -8.30 -2.22 0.88
N TYR A 143 -7.84 -1.40 1.82
CA TYR A 143 -7.61 0.03 1.66
C TYR A 143 -6.10 0.22 1.58
N ASP A 144 -5.58 0.19 0.36
CA ASP A 144 -4.16 0.07 0.08
C ASP A 144 -3.50 1.45 -0.01
N ILE A 145 -2.57 1.70 0.89
CA ILE A 145 -1.76 2.92 0.97
C ILE A 145 -0.42 2.61 0.33
N ARG A 146 -0.13 3.25 -0.78
CA ARG A 146 1.01 2.92 -1.63
C ARG A 146 2.07 4.00 -1.58
N PHE A 147 3.33 3.59 -1.44
CA PHE A 147 4.47 4.49 -1.39
C PHE A 147 5.39 4.30 -2.59
N LEU A 148 6.23 5.29 -2.87
CA LEU A 148 7.27 5.20 -3.88
C LEU A 148 8.60 4.90 -3.19
N LEU A 149 9.16 3.74 -3.48
CA LEU A 149 10.45 3.30 -2.97
C LEU A 149 11.46 3.20 -4.11
N GLN A 150 12.73 3.39 -3.79
CA GLN A 150 13.83 3.23 -4.73
C GLN A 150 14.85 2.23 -4.18
N ALA A 151 15.22 1.26 -5.00
CA ALA A 151 16.29 0.33 -4.70
C ALA A 151 17.67 0.99 -4.94
N GLY A 152 18.67 0.52 -4.20
CA GLY A 152 20.05 0.85 -4.46
C GLY A 152 20.61 0.19 -5.72
N GLU A 153 21.94 0.19 -5.88
CA GLU A 153 22.61 -0.43 -7.04
C GLU A 153 22.58 -1.96 -6.99
N ASP A 154 22.44 -2.56 -5.79
CA ASP A 154 22.26 -4.02 -5.63
C ASP A 154 20.77 -4.35 -5.89
N GLU A 155 20.49 -4.89 -7.07
CA GLU A 155 19.15 -5.23 -7.53
C GLU A 155 18.81 -6.71 -7.37
N GLU A 156 19.67 -7.47 -6.66
CA GLU A 156 19.41 -8.90 -6.39
C GLU A 156 18.19 -9.04 -5.49
N TYR A 157 17.22 -9.79 -5.98
CA TYR A 157 16.01 -10.15 -5.24
C TYR A 157 15.96 -11.65 -4.96
N VAL A 158 15.14 -12.04 -4.00
CA VAL A 158 14.90 -13.43 -3.61
C VAL A 158 13.41 -13.74 -3.76
N VAL A 159 13.09 -14.77 -4.53
CA VAL A 159 11.71 -15.26 -4.63
C VAL A 159 11.37 -16.00 -3.33
N THR A 160 10.28 -15.60 -2.68
CA THR A 160 9.79 -16.19 -1.44
C THR A 160 8.59 -17.10 -1.71
N ASP A 161 8.07 -17.78 -0.68
CA ASP A 161 6.89 -18.65 -0.82
C ASP A 161 5.59 -17.88 -1.13
N GLU A 162 5.60 -16.54 -1.03
CA GLU A 162 4.45 -15.68 -1.29
C GLU A 162 4.29 -15.33 -2.77
N SER A 163 5.34 -15.56 -3.57
CA SER A 163 5.35 -15.26 -5.00
C SER A 163 5.84 -16.45 -5.84
N HIS A 164 5.29 -16.57 -7.05
CA HIS A 164 5.81 -17.52 -8.03
C HIS A 164 7.09 -17.02 -8.67
N ASP A 165 7.25 -15.71 -8.81
CA ASP A 165 8.39 -15.05 -9.43
C ASP A 165 8.43 -13.56 -9.08
N LEU A 166 9.59 -12.93 -9.27
CA LEU A 166 9.77 -11.48 -9.27
C LEU A 166 10.44 -11.05 -10.57
N ALA A 167 10.16 -9.83 -11.02
CA ALA A 167 10.79 -9.29 -12.22
C ALA A 167 11.01 -7.77 -12.14
N TRP A 168 12.20 -7.33 -12.52
CA TRP A 168 12.43 -5.93 -12.88
C TRP A 168 11.87 -5.66 -14.27
N VAL A 169 10.82 -4.87 -14.34
CA VAL A 169 10.06 -4.58 -15.57
C VAL A 169 10.33 -3.15 -16.00
N ASP A 170 10.77 -2.95 -17.24
CA ASP A 170 10.82 -1.62 -17.82
C ASP A 170 9.41 -1.02 -17.88
N MET A 171 9.26 0.20 -17.43
CA MET A 171 7.94 0.85 -17.36
C MET A 171 7.26 1.00 -18.71
N GLY A 172 8.05 1.02 -19.80
CA GLY A 172 7.53 1.03 -21.17
C GLY A 172 6.90 -0.30 -21.63
N PHE A 173 7.22 -1.41 -20.93
CA PHE A 173 6.71 -2.75 -21.21
C PHE A 173 5.83 -3.31 -20.09
N LEU A 174 5.27 -2.46 -19.25
CA LEU A 174 4.43 -2.88 -18.12
C LEU A 174 3.24 -3.74 -18.57
N GLU A 175 2.64 -3.41 -19.72
CA GLU A 175 1.47 -4.11 -20.27
C GLU A 175 1.74 -5.56 -20.68
N ASP A 176 2.99 -5.96 -20.83
CA ASP A 176 3.37 -7.36 -21.09
C ASP A 176 3.22 -8.22 -19.82
N TYR A 177 3.16 -7.59 -18.64
CA TYR A 177 3.03 -8.24 -17.35
C TYR A 177 1.65 -8.08 -16.72
N THR A 178 1.08 -6.87 -16.76
CA THR A 178 -0.20 -6.57 -16.12
C THR A 178 -0.99 -5.52 -16.88
N LEU A 179 -2.32 -5.73 -16.94
CA LEU A 179 -3.28 -4.78 -17.50
C LEU A 179 -4.06 -4.03 -16.42
N GLU A 180 -3.76 -4.28 -15.14
CA GLU A 180 -4.43 -3.66 -14.02
C GLU A 180 -4.32 -2.13 -14.07
N TRP A 181 -5.48 -1.45 -13.98
CA TRP A 181 -5.54 0.01 -14.08
C TRP A 181 -4.69 0.71 -13.03
N SER A 182 -4.71 0.20 -11.80
CA SER A 182 -3.95 0.81 -10.71
C SER A 182 -2.43 0.74 -10.95
N MET A 183 -1.95 -0.33 -11.58
CA MET A 183 -0.53 -0.50 -11.94
C MET A 183 -0.11 0.52 -13.01
N ARG A 184 -0.94 0.71 -14.04
CA ARG A 184 -0.69 1.72 -15.08
C ARG A 184 -0.69 3.13 -14.50
N ARG A 185 -1.61 3.43 -13.57
CA ARG A 185 -1.68 4.72 -12.90
C ARG A 185 -0.39 5.00 -12.10
N MET A 186 0.12 4.01 -11.36
CA MET A 186 1.39 4.13 -10.63
C MET A 186 2.57 4.32 -11.57
N ARG A 187 2.67 3.54 -12.65
CA ARG A 187 3.69 3.74 -13.69
C ARG A 187 3.69 5.17 -14.21
N ASP A 188 2.53 5.69 -14.58
CA ASP A 188 2.42 7.03 -15.16
C ASP A 188 2.80 8.13 -14.14
N LYS A 189 2.54 7.90 -12.84
CA LYS A 189 3.01 8.76 -11.75
C LYS A 189 4.54 8.68 -11.60
N ALA A 190 5.10 7.47 -11.63
CA ALA A 190 6.55 7.25 -11.50
C ALA A 190 7.30 7.90 -12.67
N ILE A 191 6.86 7.69 -13.91
CA ILE A 191 7.46 8.33 -15.09
C ILE A 191 7.48 9.85 -14.92
N ARG A 192 6.38 10.47 -14.49
CA ARG A 192 6.33 11.94 -14.26
C ARG A 192 7.24 12.40 -13.13
N HIS A 193 7.50 11.55 -12.14
CA HIS A 193 8.36 11.88 -11.01
C HIS A 193 9.84 11.90 -11.38
N PHE A 194 10.27 10.99 -12.28
CA PHE A 194 11.66 10.82 -12.68
C PHE A 194 12.01 11.47 -14.04
N SER A 195 11.06 12.15 -14.71
CA SER A 195 11.28 12.93 -15.93
C SER A 195 11.66 14.37 -15.61
#